data_d1796327789dec6a2b8687ed12e4c09a
#
_entry.id   d1796327789dec6a2b8687ed12e4c09a
#
_cell.length_a   1.000
_cell.length_b   1.000
_cell.length_c   1.000
_cell.angle_alpha   90.00
_cell.angle_beta   90.00
_cell.angle_gamma   90.00
#
_symmetry.space_group_name_H-M   'P 1'
#
loop_
_entity.id
_entity.type
_entity.pdbx_description
1 polymer ?
#
loop_
_entity_poly.entity_id
_entity_poly.type
_entity_poly.pdbx_seq_one_letter_code
_entity_poly.pdbx_strand_id
1 'polypeptide(L)'
;MAERRMFSKAVIHSARFLRMPSGARLLYYDLGMAADDEGAVEAFTVMRTTGATEADLRLLEQKGFIQILNEDLVSYITHWHENNWIRADRRRPSVYAELLRSQGGLMDRCQTADSQTAAQDRIAENRSEKESKAQGNSPLPGITYA
;
A
#
# COMPACT_ATOMS: atom_id res chain seq x y z
N MET A 1 16.73 -8.78 -5.96
CA MET A 1 15.58 -8.70 -5.03
C MET A 1 15.87 -7.70 -3.94
N ALA A 2 14.94 -6.84 -3.64
CA ALA A 2 15.07 -5.97 -2.48
C ALA A 2 14.94 -6.81 -1.20
N GLU A 3 15.92 -6.72 -0.31
CA GLU A 3 15.91 -7.45 0.97
C GLU A 3 15.00 -6.81 2.02
N ARG A 4 14.48 -5.62 1.74
CA ARG A 4 13.62 -4.86 2.64
C ARG A 4 12.28 -4.58 2.01
N ARG A 5 11.22 -4.71 2.80
CA ARG A 5 9.86 -4.34 2.41
C ARG A 5 9.32 -3.28 3.38
N MET A 6 8.44 -2.44 2.87
CA MET A 6 7.77 -1.40 3.65
C MET A 6 6.30 -1.73 3.82
N PHE A 7 5.72 -1.24 4.91
CA PHE A 7 4.30 -1.35 5.20
C PHE A 7 3.75 0.04 5.52
N SER A 8 2.68 0.42 4.84
CA SER A 8 2.02 1.70 5.07
C SER A 8 1.30 1.71 6.41
N LYS A 9 1.54 2.71 7.24
CA LYS A 9 0.79 2.90 8.49
C LYS A 9 -0.72 3.06 8.24
N ALA A 10 -1.12 3.66 7.12
CA ALA A 10 -2.51 3.79 6.75
C ALA A 10 -3.21 2.44 6.58
N VAL A 11 -2.48 1.41 6.15
CA VAL A 11 -3.00 0.04 6.01
C VAL A 11 -2.95 -0.71 7.34
N ILE A 12 -1.78 -0.85 7.93
CA ILE A 12 -1.56 -1.69 9.12
C ILE A 12 -2.10 -1.10 10.43
N HIS A 13 -2.33 0.20 10.49
CA HIS A 13 -2.97 0.87 11.63
C HIS A 13 -4.44 1.17 11.40
N SER A 14 -5.03 0.71 10.29
CA SER A 14 -6.47 0.82 10.07
C SER A 14 -7.25 -0.03 11.08
N ALA A 15 -8.42 0.44 11.49
CA ALA A 15 -9.29 -0.31 12.39
C ALA A 15 -9.66 -1.67 11.80
N ARG A 16 -9.87 -1.74 10.50
CA ARG A 16 -10.18 -2.97 9.78
C ARG A 16 -9.06 -4.01 9.88
N PHE A 17 -7.81 -3.58 9.78
CA PHE A 17 -6.65 -4.46 9.94
C PHE A 17 -6.48 -4.90 11.40
N LEU A 18 -6.54 -3.97 12.34
CA LEU A 18 -6.31 -4.23 13.75
C LEU A 18 -7.39 -5.10 14.42
N ARG A 19 -8.61 -5.15 13.84
CA ARG A 19 -9.68 -6.03 14.30
C ARG A 19 -9.49 -7.49 13.93
N MET A 20 -8.60 -7.80 13.00
CA MET A 20 -8.30 -9.19 12.62
C MET A 20 -7.52 -9.90 13.73
N PRO A 21 -7.69 -11.24 13.85
CA PRO A 21 -6.87 -12.04 14.74
C PRO A 21 -5.37 -11.90 14.47
N SER A 22 -4.56 -12.09 15.50
CA SER A 22 -3.09 -11.98 15.40
C SER A 22 -2.49 -12.87 14.32
N GLY A 23 -3.00 -14.08 14.13
CA GLY A 23 -2.55 -15.00 13.09
C GLY A 23 -2.73 -14.45 11.66
N ALA A 24 -3.89 -13.84 11.38
CA ALA A 24 -4.14 -13.21 10.08
C ALA A 24 -3.25 -11.98 9.86
N ARG A 25 -3.08 -11.15 10.87
CA ARG A 25 -2.21 -9.97 10.80
C ARG A 25 -0.75 -10.35 10.59
N LEU A 26 -0.27 -11.36 11.32
CA LEU A 26 1.09 -11.87 11.15
C LEU A 26 1.30 -12.45 9.75
N LEU A 27 0.35 -13.21 9.25
CA LEU A 27 0.40 -13.75 7.89
C LEU A 27 0.49 -12.64 6.84
N TYR A 28 -0.21 -11.54 7.02
CA TYR A 28 -0.10 -10.39 6.11
C TYR A 28 1.33 -9.84 6.01
N TYR A 29 2.02 -9.70 7.13
CA TYR A 29 3.42 -9.28 7.13
C TYR A 29 4.34 -10.32 6.49
N ASP A 30 4.13 -11.59 6.76
CA ASP A 30 4.93 -12.67 6.18
C ASP A 30 4.74 -12.76 4.66
N LEU A 31 3.51 -12.60 4.18
CA LEU A 31 3.22 -12.52 2.75
C LEU A 31 3.90 -11.31 2.11
N GLY A 32 3.85 -10.16 2.75
CA GLY A 32 4.50 -8.94 2.28
C GLY A 32 6.02 -9.09 2.17
N MET A 33 6.65 -9.75 3.12
CA MET A 33 8.08 -10.02 3.08
C MET A 33 8.48 -11.00 1.98
N ALA A 34 7.64 -12.00 1.70
CA ALA A 34 7.90 -13.02 0.69
C ALA A 34 7.49 -12.61 -0.73
N ALA A 35 6.68 -11.56 -0.88
CA ALA A 35 6.18 -11.11 -2.18
C ALA A 35 7.29 -10.62 -3.09
N ASP A 36 7.07 -10.80 -4.40
CA ASP A 36 7.95 -10.23 -5.43
C ASP A 36 7.76 -8.71 -5.59
N ASP A 37 8.46 -8.11 -6.53
CA ASP A 37 8.43 -6.66 -6.73
C ASP A 37 7.08 -6.14 -7.29
N GLU A 38 6.23 -7.02 -7.77
CA GLU A 38 4.88 -6.70 -8.25
C GLU A 38 3.76 -7.05 -7.26
N GLY A 39 4.12 -7.55 -6.08
CA GLY A 39 3.18 -7.87 -5.01
C GLY A 39 2.53 -9.24 -5.10
N ALA A 40 3.04 -10.12 -5.97
CA ALA A 40 2.59 -11.50 -6.05
C ALA A 40 3.40 -12.39 -5.10
N VAL A 41 2.74 -13.34 -4.46
CA VAL A 41 3.33 -14.25 -3.49
C VAL A 41 2.67 -15.62 -3.55
N GLU A 42 3.48 -16.67 -3.44
CA GLU A 42 3.00 -18.03 -3.26
C GLU A 42 2.63 -18.26 -1.79
N ALA A 43 1.37 -18.04 -1.46
CA ALA A 43 0.91 -18.08 -0.08
C ALA A 43 1.03 -19.46 0.55
N PHE A 44 0.90 -20.53 -0.23
CA PHE A 44 1.04 -21.89 0.28
C PHE A 44 2.42 -22.12 0.94
N THR A 45 3.49 -21.73 0.25
CA THR A 45 4.86 -21.85 0.78
C THR A 45 5.04 -21.03 2.04
N VAL A 46 4.52 -19.81 2.09
CA VAL A 46 4.59 -18.94 3.28
C VAL A 46 3.86 -19.57 4.45
N MET A 47 2.64 -20.08 4.25
CA MET A 47 1.88 -20.75 5.31
C MET A 47 2.59 -22.00 5.84
N ARG A 48 3.18 -22.80 4.97
CA ARG A 48 3.95 -23.99 5.37
C ARG A 48 5.18 -23.65 6.19
N THR A 49 5.81 -22.55 5.88
CA THR A 49 7.03 -22.09 6.57
C THR A 49 6.72 -21.45 7.93
N THR A 50 5.61 -20.71 8.02
CA THR A 50 5.25 -19.94 9.22
C THR A 50 4.28 -20.65 10.15
N GLY A 51 3.63 -21.70 9.68
CA GLY A 51 2.58 -22.41 10.42
C GLY A 51 1.22 -21.69 10.41
N ALA A 52 1.05 -20.69 9.58
CA ALA A 52 -0.24 -19.99 9.40
C ALA A 52 -1.29 -20.93 8.76
N THR A 53 -2.55 -20.65 9.04
CA THR A 53 -3.65 -21.49 8.57
C THR A 53 -4.29 -20.93 7.30
N GLU A 54 -4.94 -21.78 6.52
CA GLU A 54 -5.74 -21.34 5.37
C GLU A 54 -6.90 -20.44 5.78
N ALA A 55 -7.45 -20.63 6.99
CA ALA A 55 -8.48 -19.75 7.54
C ALA A 55 -7.97 -18.30 7.69
N ASP A 56 -6.73 -18.10 8.11
CA ASP A 56 -6.09 -16.78 8.18
C ASP A 56 -5.96 -16.16 6.78
N LEU A 57 -5.56 -16.95 5.79
CA LEU A 57 -5.45 -16.50 4.40
C LEU A 57 -6.81 -16.08 3.83
N ARG A 58 -7.84 -16.90 4.03
CA ARG A 58 -9.22 -16.61 3.60
C ARG A 58 -9.79 -15.37 4.28
N LEU A 59 -9.45 -15.14 5.54
CA LEU A 59 -9.86 -13.94 6.26
C LEU A 59 -9.22 -12.68 5.65
N LEU A 60 -7.94 -12.72 5.30
CA LEU A 60 -7.27 -11.62 4.60
C LEU A 60 -7.92 -11.31 3.24
N GLU A 61 -8.30 -12.34 2.49
CA GLU A 61 -9.03 -12.19 1.24
C GLU A 61 -10.41 -11.57 1.46
N GLN A 62 -11.17 -12.09 2.42
CA GLN A 62 -12.51 -11.59 2.76
C GLN A 62 -12.49 -10.13 3.19
N LYS A 63 -11.46 -9.70 3.91
CA LYS A 63 -11.28 -8.32 4.34
C LYS A 63 -10.68 -7.41 3.27
N GLY A 64 -10.30 -7.94 2.11
CA GLY A 64 -9.79 -7.19 0.98
C GLY A 64 -8.32 -6.79 1.08
N PHE A 65 -7.52 -7.43 1.93
CA PHE A 65 -6.08 -7.18 2.05
C PHE A 65 -5.25 -7.95 1.04
N ILE A 66 -5.76 -9.08 0.57
CA ILE A 66 -5.15 -9.87 -0.51
C ILE A 66 -6.23 -10.31 -1.50
N GLN A 67 -5.79 -10.77 -2.66
CA GLN A 67 -6.63 -11.46 -3.64
C GLN A 67 -5.95 -12.76 -4.02
N ILE A 68 -6.65 -13.89 -3.85
CA ILE A 68 -6.17 -15.21 -4.27
C ILE A 68 -6.43 -15.35 -5.78
N LEU A 69 -5.38 -15.68 -6.54
CA LEU A 69 -5.40 -15.65 -7.99
C LEU A 69 -5.66 -17.02 -8.62
N ASN A 70 -5.29 -18.09 -7.95
CA ASN A 70 -5.44 -19.45 -8.48
C ASN A 70 -5.59 -20.51 -7.37
N GLU A 71 -5.74 -21.77 -7.78
CA GLU A 71 -5.89 -22.91 -6.86
C GLU A 71 -4.63 -23.22 -6.05
N ASP A 72 -3.46 -22.82 -6.54
CA ASP A 72 -2.18 -22.97 -5.83
C ASP A 72 -1.96 -21.90 -4.76
N LEU A 73 -2.98 -21.09 -4.49
CA LEU A 73 -2.97 -20.00 -3.51
C LEU A 73 -1.93 -18.90 -3.82
N VAL A 74 -1.56 -18.73 -5.08
CA VAL A 74 -0.83 -17.54 -5.50
C VAL A 74 -1.71 -16.33 -5.25
N SER A 75 -1.21 -15.37 -4.50
CA SER A 75 -1.98 -14.25 -4.00
C SER A 75 -1.33 -12.93 -4.40
N TYR A 76 -2.14 -11.91 -4.55
CA TYR A 76 -1.72 -10.53 -4.77
C TYR A 76 -2.06 -9.68 -3.55
N ILE A 77 -1.10 -8.89 -3.10
CA ILE A 77 -1.31 -7.96 -1.99
C ILE A 77 -2.00 -6.71 -2.54
N THR A 78 -3.25 -6.50 -2.15
CA THR A 78 -4.12 -5.44 -2.69
C THR A 78 -3.51 -4.03 -2.51
N HIS A 79 -2.86 -3.77 -1.37
CA HIS A 79 -2.24 -2.50 -1.05
C HIS A 79 -0.73 -2.49 -1.33
N TRP A 80 -0.26 -3.27 -2.31
CA TRP A 80 1.17 -3.40 -2.59
C TRP A 80 1.84 -2.06 -2.88
N HIS A 81 1.24 -1.25 -3.73
CA HIS A 81 1.81 0.04 -4.12
C HIS A 81 1.72 1.11 -3.02
N GLU A 82 0.79 0.97 -2.09
CA GLU A 82 0.73 1.80 -0.89
C GLU A 82 1.84 1.43 0.11
N ASN A 83 2.17 0.14 0.19
CA ASN A 83 3.22 -0.36 1.07
C ASN A 83 4.62 -0.17 0.49
N ASN A 84 4.79 -0.42 -0.81
CA ASN A 84 6.10 -0.44 -1.44
C ASN A 84 6.12 0.40 -2.71
N TRP A 85 7.02 1.37 -2.73
CA TRP A 85 7.31 2.13 -3.92
C TRP A 85 8.65 1.68 -4.51
N ILE A 86 8.61 1.04 -5.68
CA ILE A 86 9.79 0.53 -6.38
C ILE A 86 9.92 1.27 -7.70
N ARG A 87 11.08 1.89 -7.92
CA ARG A 87 11.36 2.58 -9.17
C ARG A 87 11.30 1.59 -10.35
N ALA A 88 10.76 2.06 -11.46
CA ALA A 88 10.56 1.23 -12.65
C ALA A 88 11.86 0.59 -13.16
N ASP A 89 12.99 1.29 -13.04
CA ASP A 89 14.32 0.81 -13.43
C ASP A 89 14.86 -0.32 -12.54
N ARG A 90 14.31 -0.50 -11.35
CA ARG A 90 14.71 -1.53 -10.38
C ARG A 90 13.70 -2.66 -10.22
N ARG A 91 12.50 -2.49 -10.80
CA ARG A 91 11.44 -3.50 -10.72
C ARG A 91 11.78 -4.72 -11.55
N ARG A 92 11.77 -5.87 -10.93
CA ARG A 92 11.88 -7.16 -11.64
C ARG A 92 10.50 -7.66 -12.01
N PRO A 93 10.29 -8.14 -13.26
CA PRO A 93 9.02 -8.74 -13.65
C PRO A 93 8.68 -9.94 -12.77
N SER A 94 7.41 -10.06 -12.41
CA SER A 94 6.90 -11.23 -11.68
C SER A 94 6.90 -12.46 -12.57
N VAL A 95 7.21 -13.61 -11.99
CA VAL A 95 6.96 -14.91 -12.65
C VAL A 95 5.46 -15.16 -12.85
N TYR A 96 4.61 -14.45 -12.11
CA TYR A 96 3.15 -14.52 -12.18
C TYR A 96 2.54 -13.37 -13.01
N ALA A 97 3.32 -12.69 -13.86
CA ALA A 97 2.87 -11.53 -14.62
C ALA A 97 1.65 -11.80 -15.50
N GLU A 98 1.56 -12.98 -16.12
CA GLU A 98 0.40 -13.38 -16.91
C GLU A 98 -0.84 -13.59 -16.04
N LEU A 99 -0.67 -14.21 -14.89
CA LEU A 99 -1.75 -14.44 -13.93
C LEU A 99 -2.30 -13.10 -13.39
N LEU A 100 -1.42 -12.15 -13.10
CA LEU A 100 -1.79 -10.79 -12.69
C LEU A 100 -2.58 -10.05 -13.79
N ARG A 101 -2.17 -10.23 -15.06
CA ARG A 101 -2.87 -9.64 -16.22
C ARG A 101 -4.24 -10.27 -16.48
N SER A 102 -4.34 -11.60 -16.35
CA SER A 102 -5.58 -12.33 -16.63
C SER A 102 -6.73 -12.00 -15.66
N GLN A 103 -6.40 -11.57 -14.45
CA GLN A 103 -7.37 -11.14 -13.44
C GLN A 103 -7.93 -9.72 -13.68
N GLY A 104 -7.70 -9.17 -14.84
CA GLY A 104 -8.37 -8.00 -15.41
C GLY A 104 -8.46 -6.77 -14.51
N GLY A 105 -7.50 -5.88 -14.60
CA GLY A 105 -7.62 -4.53 -14.04
C GLY A 105 -6.94 -4.28 -12.70
N LEU A 106 -6.21 -5.23 -12.12
CA LEU A 106 -5.41 -4.97 -10.91
C LEU A 106 -4.27 -3.99 -11.18
N MET A 107 -3.68 -4.04 -12.37
CA MET A 107 -2.63 -3.08 -12.76
C MET A 107 -3.15 -1.69 -13.13
N ASP A 108 -4.33 -1.59 -13.74
CA ASP A 108 -4.92 -0.30 -14.11
C ASP A 108 -5.34 0.53 -12.89
N ARG A 109 -5.81 -0.12 -11.83
CA ARG A 109 -6.13 0.57 -10.57
C ARG A 109 -4.90 1.13 -9.87
N CYS A 110 -3.74 0.52 -10.05
CA CYS A 110 -2.49 1.00 -9.45
C CYS A 110 -1.92 2.22 -10.15
N GLN A 111 -2.05 2.33 -11.48
CA GLN A 111 -1.55 3.47 -12.24
C GLN A 111 -2.42 4.73 -12.04
N THR A 112 -3.71 4.57 -11.83
CA THR A 112 -4.62 5.70 -11.55
C THR A 112 -4.49 6.23 -10.13
N ALA A 113 -4.16 5.38 -9.14
CA ALA A 113 -3.93 5.81 -7.77
C ALA A 113 -2.66 6.66 -7.63
N ASP A 114 -1.56 6.26 -8.26
CA ASP A 114 -0.31 7.02 -8.25
C ASP A 114 -0.46 8.41 -8.87
N SER A 115 -1.28 8.53 -9.93
CA SER A 115 -1.54 9.81 -10.59
C SER A 115 -2.42 10.74 -9.77
N GLN A 116 -3.35 10.20 -8.99
CA GLN A 116 -4.25 10.99 -8.14
C GLN A 116 -3.59 11.43 -6.84
N THR A 117 -2.78 10.59 -6.23
CA THR A 117 -2.07 10.92 -4.99
C THR A 117 -1.01 12.00 -5.23
N ALA A 118 -0.25 11.88 -6.31
CA ALA A 118 0.74 12.91 -6.68
C ALA A 118 0.11 14.26 -7.04
N ALA A 119 -1.10 14.27 -7.59
CA ALA A 119 -1.85 15.50 -7.88
C ALA A 119 -2.44 16.14 -6.62
N GLN A 120 -2.89 15.34 -5.66
CA GLN A 120 -3.42 15.84 -4.39
C GLN A 120 -2.33 16.42 -3.48
N ASP A 121 -1.16 15.81 -3.43
CA ASP A 121 -0.02 16.33 -2.68
C ASP A 121 0.46 17.67 -3.22
N ARG A 122 0.51 17.85 -4.56
CA ARG A 122 0.86 19.14 -5.19
C ARG A 122 -0.17 20.24 -4.93
N ILE A 123 -1.44 19.89 -4.84
CA ILE A 123 -2.51 20.85 -4.53
C ILE A 123 -2.45 21.28 -3.05
N ALA A 124 -2.11 20.37 -2.14
CA ALA A 124 -1.96 20.66 -0.72
C ALA A 124 -0.75 21.57 -0.45
N GLU A 125 0.39 21.33 -1.09
CA GLU A 125 1.58 22.18 -0.97
C GLU A 125 1.34 23.60 -1.49
N ASN A 126 0.71 23.75 -2.68
CA ASN A 126 0.38 25.05 -3.22
C ASN A 126 -0.64 25.84 -2.37
N ARG A 127 -1.49 25.15 -1.64
CA ARG A 127 -2.46 25.80 -0.75
C ARG A 127 -1.79 26.32 0.52
N SER A 128 -0.88 25.58 1.11
CA SER A 128 -0.13 26.01 2.30
C SER A 128 0.79 27.20 2.01
N GLU A 129 1.42 27.26 0.84
CA GLU A 129 2.25 28.41 0.44
C GLU A 129 1.43 29.69 0.19
N LYS A 130 0.21 29.59 -0.31
CA LYS A 130 -0.66 30.74 -0.51
C LYS A 130 -1.22 31.28 0.80
N GLU A 131 -1.54 30.44 1.76
CA GLU A 131 -2.02 30.86 3.09
C GLU A 131 -0.91 31.51 3.92
N SER A 132 0.32 31.03 3.84
CA SER A 132 1.46 31.65 4.55
C SER A 132 1.86 33.03 3.97
N LYS A 133 1.66 33.26 2.68
CA LYS A 133 1.88 34.59 2.07
C LYS A 133 0.77 35.59 2.35
N ALA A 134 -0.46 35.14 2.59
CA ALA A 134 -1.60 36.02 2.92
C ALA A 134 -1.55 36.54 4.36
N GLN A 135 -0.91 35.86 5.28
CA GLN A 135 -0.78 36.28 6.69
C GLN A 135 0.38 37.24 6.96
N GLY A 136 1.28 37.46 5.99
CA GLY A 136 2.46 38.30 6.13
C GLY A 136 2.26 39.80 5.93
N ASN A 137 1.06 40.27 5.66
CA ASN A 137 0.86 41.67 5.28
C ASN A 137 -0.33 42.34 6.03
N SER A 138 -0.34 42.21 7.34
CA SER A 138 -1.19 43.07 8.18
C SER A 138 -0.35 44.26 8.65
N PRO A 139 -0.72 45.49 8.30
CA PRO A 139 -0.06 46.65 8.88
C PRO A 139 -0.36 46.71 10.37
N LEU A 140 0.67 46.83 11.16
CA LEU A 140 0.55 47.09 12.58
C LEU A 140 -0.27 48.38 12.79
N PRO A 141 -1.26 48.40 13.69
CA PRO A 141 -1.96 49.63 14.00
C PRO A 141 -0.93 50.62 14.59
N GLY A 142 -0.87 51.77 13.97
CA GLY A 142 0.04 52.84 14.44
C GLY A 142 -0.24 53.19 15.89
N ILE A 143 0.78 53.11 16.71
CA ILE A 143 0.76 53.61 18.09
C ILE A 143 0.79 55.11 17.98
N THR A 144 -0.35 55.76 18.23
CA THR A 144 -0.38 57.22 18.38
C THR A 144 0.03 57.58 19.81
N TYR A 145 1.19 58.13 19.94
CA TYR A 145 1.59 58.81 21.18
C TYR A 145 0.98 60.20 21.16
N ALA A 146 0.13 60.43 22.12
CA ALA A 146 -0.35 61.79 22.40
C ALA A 146 0.63 62.49 23.35
#